data_95f070f4640d84a74a43f944aea4362b
#
_entry.id   95f070f4640d84a74a43f944aea4362b
#
_cell.length_a   1.000
_cell.length_b   1.000
_cell.length_c   1.000
_cell.angle_alpha   90.00
_cell.angle_beta   90.00
_cell.angle_gamma   90.00
#
_symmetry.space_group_name_H-M   'P 1'
#
loop_
_entity.id
_entity.type
_entity.pdbx_description
1 polymer ?
#
loop_
_entity_poly.entity_id
_entity_poly.type
_entity_poly.pdbx_seq_one_letter_code
_entity_poly.pdbx_strand_id
1 'polypeptide(L)'
;MTSERAGQPAGTEDLVDVAKLVTAYYALHPDPGEAAQRVAFGTSGHRGSALTATFNEDHIVAATQAICEYRAGQGIDGPLYLGADTHALSEPATVSALEVLAANGVRVLLDARGGYTPTPAVSRAILVHNAAGGPRADGIVVTPSHNPPPAGGFKYNPPDGGPAGTEITGQIQDRANALLEAGLDGVRRIPFARALAADTTGRFDFTDAYVSALEQVIDTDAIRAAGVRIGADPLGGASVGYWGEIGDRYGLDLTVVNPQVDATFRFMTLDWDGKIRMDCSSPYAMASLIARQHDFTVATGNDTDSDRHGIVTPDGGLMNPNHYLAVAIEYLYSRRVGWPQAAAVGKTLVSSSMIDRVAAGLGRALLEVPVGFKWFVPGLLDGSVGFGGEESAGASFLQRDGSVWTTDKDGIILALLASEIRAVTGRSPSELYAGLTERYGAPAYARIDSPASREQKAALA
;
A
#
# COMPACT_ATOMS: atom_id res chain seq x y z
N MET A 1 6.83 -1.27 -25.38
CA MET A 1 6.24 -0.19 -26.21
C MET A 1 4.96 0.26 -25.54
N THR A 2 4.73 1.57 -25.44
CA THR A 2 3.50 2.12 -24.89
C THR A 2 2.34 1.82 -25.85
N SER A 3 1.18 1.43 -25.31
CA SER A 3 -0.04 1.17 -26.07
C SER A 3 -0.56 2.43 -26.75
N GLU A 4 -1.09 2.32 -27.97
CA GLU A 4 -1.76 3.45 -28.65
C GLU A 4 -3.02 3.93 -27.91
N ARG A 5 -3.59 3.08 -27.02
CA ARG A 5 -4.75 3.40 -26.19
C ARG A 5 -4.38 3.95 -24.78
N ALA A 6 -3.10 4.10 -24.48
CA ALA A 6 -2.65 4.61 -23.19
C ALA A 6 -3.24 6.01 -22.90
N GLY A 7 -3.83 6.22 -21.72
CA GLY A 7 -4.49 7.45 -21.33
C GLY A 7 -5.93 7.63 -21.87
N GLN A 8 -6.43 6.70 -22.71
CA GLN A 8 -7.82 6.74 -23.15
C GLN A 8 -8.74 6.10 -22.08
N PRO A 9 -10.00 6.53 -21.97
CA PRO A 9 -10.97 5.87 -21.10
C PRO A 9 -11.12 4.37 -21.43
N ALA A 10 -11.29 3.54 -20.42
CA ALA A 10 -11.55 2.12 -20.61
C ALA A 10 -12.90 1.89 -21.33
N GLY A 11 -12.91 1.01 -22.33
CA GLY A 11 -14.11 0.54 -23.01
C GLY A 11 -14.69 -0.71 -22.36
N THR A 12 -15.86 -1.14 -22.82
CA THR A 12 -16.51 -2.36 -22.30
C THR A 12 -15.66 -3.62 -22.53
N GLU A 13 -14.86 -3.64 -23.57
CA GLU A 13 -13.95 -4.74 -23.90
C GLU A 13 -12.77 -4.87 -22.95
N ASP A 14 -12.45 -3.83 -22.21
CA ASP A 14 -11.34 -3.80 -21.26
C ASP A 14 -11.78 -4.28 -19.86
N LEU A 15 -13.10 -4.38 -19.63
CA LEU A 15 -13.64 -4.70 -18.31
C LEU A 15 -13.51 -6.20 -18.01
N VAL A 16 -13.16 -6.51 -16.77
CA VAL A 16 -13.17 -7.89 -16.28
C VAL A 16 -14.62 -8.36 -16.09
N ASP A 17 -14.89 -9.60 -16.50
CA ASP A 17 -16.11 -10.31 -16.12
C ASP A 17 -15.95 -10.80 -14.66
N VAL A 18 -16.50 -10.03 -13.73
CA VAL A 18 -16.39 -10.31 -12.29
C VAL A 18 -17.04 -11.65 -11.93
N ALA A 19 -18.18 -11.99 -12.54
CA ALA A 19 -18.85 -13.26 -12.25
C ALA A 19 -17.99 -14.46 -12.68
N LYS A 20 -17.38 -14.39 -13.87
CA LYS A 20 -16.45 -15.41 -14.36
C LYS A 20 -15.20 -15.48 -13.48
N LEU A 21 -14.65 -14.35 -13.07
CA LEU A 21 -13.45 -14.27 -12.24
C LEU A 21 -13.68 -14.92 -10.87
N VAL A 22 -14.78 -14.57 -10.19
CA VAL A 22 -15.16 -15.15 -8.88
C VAL A 22 -15.50 -16.63 -9.01
N THR A 23 -16.18 -17.05 -10.09
CA THR A 23 -16.42 -18.47 -10.36
C THR A 23 -15.10 -19.22 -10.51
N ALA A 24 -14.15 -18.68 -11.26
CA ALA A 24 -12.84 -19.28 -11.44
C ALA A 24 -12.06 -19.41 -10.12
N TYR A 25 -12.23 -18.46 -9.19
CA TYR A 25 -11.59 -18.51 -7.88
C TYR A 25 -11.94 -19.80 -7.10
N TYR A 26 -13.20 -20.25 -7.17
CA TYR A 26 -13.66 -21.46 -6.48
C TYR A 26 -13.58 -22.74 -7.34
N ALA A 27 -13.64 -22.62 -8.67
CA ALA A 27 -13.78 -23.77 -9.57
C ALA A 27 -12.47 -24.23 -10.21
N LEU A 28 -11.47 -23.38 -10.28
CA LEU A 28 -10.15 -23.73 -10.80
C LEU A 28 -9.19 -23.97 -9.65
N HIS A 29 -8.50 -25.12 -9.73
CA HIS A 29 -7.52 -25.54 -8.74
C HIS A 29 -6.11 -25.45 -9.31
N PRO A 30 -5.10 -24.97 -8.55
CA PRO A 30 -3.73 -24.94 -9.01
C PRO A 30 -3.16 -26.35 -9.14
N ASP A 31 -2.32 -26.57 -10.13
CA ASP A 31 -1.47 -27.74 -10.21
C ASP A 31 -0.16 -27.47 -9.45
N PRO A 32 0.10 -28.12 -8.32
CA PRO A 32 1.35 -27.93 -7.55
C PRO A 32 2.61 -28.33 -8.31
N GLY A 33 2.49 -29.17 -9.36
CA GLY A 33 3.58 -29.53 -10.26
C GLY A 33 4.01 -28.36 -11.17
N GLU A 34 3.08 -27.43 -11.45
CA GLU A 34 3.33 -26.26 -12.25
C GLU A 34 3.89 -25.13 -11.40
N ALA A 35 5.17 -24.82 -11.55
CA ALA A 35 5.85 -23.78 -10.77
C ALA A 35 5.17 -22.39 -10.86
N ALA A 36 4.41 -22.12 -11.94
CA ALA A 36 3.64 -20.87 -12.12
C ALA A 36 2.43 -20.77 -11.22
N GLN A 37 1.89 -21.90 -10.79
CA GLN A 37 0.68 -22.04 -10.02
C GLN A 37 0.93 -22.33 -8.54
N ARG A 38 2.18 -22.22 -8.09
CA ARG A 38 2.55 -22.35 -6.67
C ARG A 38 2.36 -21.00 -5.95
N VAL A 39 2.18 -21.07 -4.62
CA VAL A 39 2.27 -19.89 -3.78
C VAL A 39 3.68 -19.31 -3.91
N ALA A 40 3.77 -18.01 -4.22
CA ALA A 40 5.03 -17.28 -4.30
C ALA A 40 4.83 -15.89 -3.71
N PHE A 41 5.45 -15.65 -2.54
CA PHE A 41 5.50 -14.33 -1.95
C PHE A 41 6.64 -13.54 -2.62
N GLY A 42 6.25 -12.61 -3.52
CA GLY A 42 7.19 -11.69 -4.13
C GLY A 42 7.69 -10.61 -3.15
N THR A 43 7.93 -9.41 -3.66
CA THR A 43 8.41 -8.27 -2.84
C THR A 43 7.39 -7.88 -1.75
N SER A 44 6.09 -8.09 -2.01
CA SER A 44 5.01 -7.69 -1.10
C SER A 44 3.77 -8.58 -1.23
N GLY A 45 3.88 -9.87 -0.90
CA GLY A 45 2.76 -10.81 -0.89
C GLY A 45 2.63 -11.69 -2.13
N HIS A 46 1.79 -12.71 -2.03
CA HIS A 46 1.40 -13.57 -3.14
C HIS A 46 0.40 -12.85 -4.04
N ARG A 47 0.63 -12.85 -5.36
CA ARG A 47 -0.25 -12.21 -6.34
C ARG A 47 -0.46 -13.10 -7.56
N GLY A 48 -1.65 -13.02 -8.14
CA GLY A 48 -1.98 -13.78 -9.33
C GLY A 48 -3.39 -13.47 -9.84
N SER A 49 -3.94 -14.36 -10.67
CA SER A 49 -5.32 -14.27 -11.16
C SER A 49 -5.98 -15.65 -11.08
N ALA A 50 -7.25 -15.65 -10.70
CA ALA A 50 -8.05 -16.88 -10.66
C ALA A 50 -8.20 -17.51 -12.06
N LEU A 51 -8.22 -16.70 -13.12
CA LEU A 51 -8.37 -17.16 -14.49
C LEU A 51 -7.17 -17.97 -15.01
N THR A 52 -6.02 -17.88 -14.34
CA THR A 52 -4.79 -18.61 -14.70
C THR A 52 -4.33 -19.58 -13.62
N ALA A 53 -5.22 -19.92 -12.68
CA ALA A 53 -4.95 -20.80 -11.54
C ALA A 53 -3.70 -20.36 -10.73
N THR A 54 -3.52 -19.04 -10.55
CA THR A 54 -2.39 -18.46 -9.81
C THR A 54 -2.83 -17.65 -8.59
N PHE A 55 -4.15 -17.51 -8.36
CA PHE A 55 -4.76 -16.91 -7.17
C PHE A 55 -6.17 -17.47 -7.01
N ASN A 56 -6.30 -18.62 -6.40
CA ASN A 56 -7.56 -19.34 -6.22
C ASN A 56 -7.77 -19.64 -4.72
N GLU A 57 -8.92 -20.16 -4.36
CA GLU A 57 -9.26 -20.51 -2.99
C GLU A 57 -8.19 -21.38 -2.31
N ASP A 58 -7.67 -22.39 -3.02
CA ASP A 58 -6.67 -23.32 -2.51
C ASP A 58 -5.39 -22.60 -2.06
N HIS A 59 -4.94 -21.59 -2.81
CA HIS A 59 -3.79 -20.76 -2.41
C HIS A 59 -4.05 -20.03 -1.10
N ILE A 60 -5.26 -19.45 -0.96
CA ILE A 60 -5.61 -18.63 0.19
C ILE A 60 -5.77 -19.49 1.45
N VAL A 61 -6.43 -20.63 1.35
CA VAL A 61 -6.58 -21.50 2.52
C VAL A 61 -5.26 -22.14 2.94
N ALA A 62 -4.39 -22.51 1.98
CA ALA A 62 -3.05 -23.02 2.25
C ALA A 62 -2.14 -21.95 2.89
N ALA A 63 -2.10 -20.74 2.30
CA ALA A 63 -1.30 -19.63 2.83
C ALA A 63 -1.78 -19.20 4.23
N THR A 64 -3.10 -19.15 4.44
CA THR A 64 -3.68 -18.79 5.75
C THR A 64 -3.37 -19.84 6.80
N GLN A 65 -3.45 -21.13 6.47
CA GLN A 65 -3.07 -22.22 7.39
C GLN A 65 -1.58 -22.13 7.74
N ALA A 66 -0.72 -21.88 6.74
CA ALA A 66 0.72 -21.68 6.97
C ALA A 66 1.00 -20.48 7.90
N ILE A 67 0.26 -19.37 7.75
CA ILE A 67 0.34 -18.21 8.66
C ILE A 67 -0.10 -18.60 10.07
N CYS A 68 -1.18 -19.36 10.23
CA CYS A 68 -1.62 -19.84 11.56
C CYS A 68 -0.54 -20.68 12.25
N GLU A 69 0.12 -21.58 11.51
CA GLU A 69 1.21 -22.41 12.03
C GLU A 69 2.45 -21.58 12.35
N TYR A 70 2.82 -20.62 11.49
CA TYR A 70 3.89 -19.67 11.75
C TYR A 70 3.63 -18.87 13.04
N ARG A 71 2.43 -18.28 13.18
CA ARG A 71 2.03 -17.54 14.40
C ARG A 71 2.19 -18.38 15.66
N ALA A 72 1.70 -19.62 15.64
CA ALA A 72 1.82 -20.54 16.77
C ALA A 72 3.29 -20.82 17.10
N GLY A 73 4.13 -21.05 16.10
CA GLY A 73 5.57 -21.29 16.26
C GLY A 73 6.34 -20.08 16.80
N GLN A 74 5.86 -18.85 16.53
CA GLN A 74 6.48 -17.60 16.96
C GLN A 74 5.86 -17.02 18.27
N GLY A 75 4.86 -17.70 18.86
CA GLY A 75 4.12 -17.20 20.02
C GLY A 75 3.42 -15.86 19.73
N ILE A 76 2.84 -15.71 18.53
CA ILE A 76 2.00 -14.58 18.16
C ILE A 76 0.56 -14.97 18.49
N ASP A 77 0.07 -14.56 19.64
CA ASP A 77 -1.21 -14.96 20.23
C ASP A 77 -2.21 -13.79 20.41
N GLY A 78 -1.81 -12.60 20.01
CA GLY A 78 -2.70 -11.42 19.94
C GLY A 78 -3.65 -11.46 18.74
N PRO A 79 -4.44 -10.39 18.54
CA PRO A 79 -5.38 -10.33 17.43
C PRO A 79 -4.66 -10.22 16.08
N LEU A 80 -5.28 -10.81 15.04
CA LEU A 80 -4.90 -10.60 13.65
C LEU A 80 -5.85 -9.57 13.04
N TYR A 81 -5.31 -8.46 12.54
CA TYR A 81 -6.05 -7.43 11.80
C TYR A 81 -6.18 -7.86 10.34
N LEU A 82 -7.42 -8.01 9.85
CA LEU A 82 -7.69 -8.46 8.49
C LEU A 82 -8.32 -7.32 7.69
N GLY A 83 -7.54 -6.74 6.76
CA GLY A 83 -7.96 -5.71 5.84
C GLY A 83 -8.08 -6.21 4.41
N ALA A 84 -8.89 -5.52 3.59
CA ALA A 84 -9.07 -5.84 2.19
C ALA A 84 -9.26 -4.56 1.35
N ASP A 85 -8.78 -4.58 0.11
CA ASP A 85 -9.03 -3.55 -0.88
C ASP A 85 -10.28 -3.84 -1.74
N THR A 86 -10.46 -3.06 -2.79
CA THR A 86 -11.67 -3.05 -3.63
C THR A 86 -11.62 -4.01 -4.83
N HIS A 87 -10.57 -4.79 -5.01
CA HIS A 87 -10.49 -5.77 -6.10
C HIS A 87 -11.53 -6.88 -5.93
N ALA A 88 -12.04 -7.39 -7.06
CA ALA A 88 -13.09 -8.42 -7.08
C ALA A 88 -12.73 -9.71 -6.33
N LEU A 89 -11.43 -10.07 -6.28
CA LEU A 89 -10.97 -11.27 -5.58
C LEU A 89 -10.68 -11.02 -4.09
N SER A 90 -10.73 -9.78 -3.61
CA SER A 90 -10.42 -9.47 -2.22
C SER A 90 -11.50 -9.96 -1.26
N GLU A 91 -12.77 -9.84 -1.62
CA GLU A 91 -13.90 -10.36 -0.82
C GLU A 91 -13.84 -11.90 -0.68
N PRO A 92 -13.83 -12.70 -1.78
CA PRO A 92 -13.78 -14.16 -1.65
C PRO A 92 -12.51 -14.65 -0.92
N ALA A 93 -11.37 -14.00 -1.11
CA ALA A 93 -10.15 -14.35 -0.39
C ALA A 93 -10.24 -14.04 1.12
N THR A 94 -10.89 -12.94 1.49
CA THR A 94 -11.17 -12.58 2.90
C THR A 94 -12.08 -13.64 3.55
N VAL A 95 -13.11 -14.08 2.85
CA VAL A 95 -14.01 -15.16 3.32
C VAL A 95 -13.22 -16.43 3.57
N SER A 96 -12.46 -16.91 2.59
CA SER A 96 -11.67 -18.15 2.70
C SER A 96 -10.62 -18.06 3.82
N ALA A 97 -9.97 -16.90 3.98
CA ALA A 97 -9.01 -16.67 5.07
C ALA A 97 -9.69 -16.71 6.45
N LEU A 98 -10.84 -16.05 6.60
CA LEU A 98 -11.56 -16.04 7.89
C LEU A 98 -12.00 -17.44 8.33
N GLU A 99 -12.44 -18.29 7.40
CA GLU A 99 -12.83 -19.68 7.69
C GLU A 99 -11.67 -20.50 8.28
N VAL A 100 -10.46 -20.30 7.76
CA VAL A 100 -9.24 -20.97 8.24
C VAL A 100 -8.78 -20.36 9.57
N LEU A 101 -8.73 -19.03 9.68
CA LEU A 101 -8.31 -18.34 10.90
C LEU A 101 -9.20 -18.73 12.09
N ALA A 102 -10.53 -18.70 11.91
CA ALA A 102 -11.48 -19.06 12.95
C ALA A 102 -11.36 -20.54 13.35
N ALA A 103 -11.14 -21.46 12.37
CA ALA A 103 -10.94 -22.89 12.65
C ALA A 103 -9.64 -23.17 13.43
N ASN A 104 -8.66 -22.27 13.33
CA ASN A 104 -7.40 -22.33 14.07
C ASN A 104 -7.45 -21.56 15.41
N GLY A 105 -8.60 -20.98 15.79
CA GLY A 105 -8.77 -20.25 17.04
C GLY A 105 -8.08 -18.89 17.06
N VAL A 106 -7.70 -18.36 15.91
CA VAL A 106 -7.09 -17.03 15.80
C VAL A 106 -8.14 -15.97 16.05
N ARG A 107 -7.85 -15.02 16.95
CA ARG A 107 -8.69 -13.84 17.13
C ARG A 107 -8.52 -12.90 15.96
N VAL A 108 -9.56 -12.71 15.16
CA VAL A 108 -9.56 -11.86 13.97
C VAL A 108 -10.34 -10.59 14.21
N LEU A 109 -9.81 -9.45 13.77
CA LEU A 109 -10.48 -8.15 13.79
C LEU A 109 -10.73 -7.68 12.36
N LEU A 110 -12.01 -7.68 11.97
CA LEU A 110 -12.53 -7.17 10.70
C LEU A 110 -12.96 -5.72 10.84
N ASP A 111 -13.08 -4.98 9.74
CA ASP A 111 -13.58 -3.62 9.77
C ASP A 111 -15.00 -3.54 10.37
N ALA A 112 -15.17 -2.64 11.35
CA ALA A 112 -16.44 -2.45 12.05
C ALA A 112 -17.54 -1.86 11.17
N ARG A 113 -17.16 -1.10 10.15
CA ARG A 113 -18.07 -0.44 9.22
C ARG A 113 -18.45 -1.32 8.02
N GLY A 114 -17.80 -2.49 7.89
CA GLY A 114 -17.97 -3.39 6.74
C GLY A 114 -17.43 -2.79 5.45
N GLY A 115 -16.46 -1.89 5.55
CA GLY A 115 -15.81 -1.24 4.42
C GLY A 115 -14.47 -1.87 4.04
N TYR A 116 -13.71 -1.14 3.25
CA TYR A 116 -12.36 -1.51 2.82
C TYR A 116 -11.31 -0.90 3.75
N THR A 117 -10.14 -1.54 3.81
CA THR A 117 -9.09 -1.12 4.74
C THR A 117 -7.77 -0.92 4.01
N PRO A 118 -7.22 0.32 3.98
CA PRO A 118 -5.90 0.60 3.45
C PRO A 118 -4.79 -0.16 4.19
N THR A 119 -3.74 -0.55 3.45
CA THR A 119 -2.54 -1.18 4.02
C THR A 119 -1.96 -0.40 5.22
N PRO A 120 -1.78 0.94 5.16
CA PRO A 120 -1.26 1.70 6.30
C PRO A 120 -2.17 1.68 7.53
N ALA A 121 -3.49 1.56 7.37
CA ALA A 121 -4.39 1.47 8.51
C ALA A 121 -4.22 0.14 9.28
N VAL A 122 -3.94 -0.97 8.58
CA VAL A 122 -3.59 -2.25 9.21
C VAL A 122 -2.24 -2.16 9.91
N SER A 123 -1.20 -1.62 9.23
CA SER A 123 0.12 -1.41 9.82
C SER A 123 0.04 -0.62 11.13
N ARG A 124 -0.66 0.52 11.11
CA ARG A 124 -0.82 1.34 12.31
C ARG A 124 -1.58 0.64 13.43
N ALA A 125 -2.66 -0.09 13.11
CA ALA A 125 -3.42 -0.84 14.12
C ALA A 125 -2.55 -1.87 14.85
N ILE A 126 -1.70 -2.58 14.10
CA ILE A 126 -0.72 -3.53 14.66
C ILE A 126 0.24 -2.81 15.62
N LEU A 127 0.85 -1.72 15.16
CA LEU A 127 1.84 -0.97 15.94
C LEU A 127 1.26 -0.38 17.22
N VAL A 128 0.07 0.25 17.14
CA VAL A 128 -0.61 0.82 18.31
C VAL A 128 -0.97 -0.27 19.31
N HIS A 129 -1.48 -1.41 18.85
CA HIS A 129 -1.78 -2.55 19.72
C HIS A 129 -0.53 -3.05 20.44
N ASN A 130 0.56 -3.26 19.69
CA ASN A 130 1.78 -3.84 20.23
C ASN A 130 2.51 -2.87 21.17
N ALA A 131 2.43 -1.56 20.91
CA ALA A 131 2.98 -0.54 21.81
C ALA A 131 2.24 -0.48 23.17
N ALA A 132 0.97 -0.85 23.21
CA ALA A 132 0.21 -0.91 24.46
C ALA A 132 0.60 -2.11 25.35
N GLY A 133 1.39 -3.06 24.83
CA GLY A 133 1.83 -4.26 25.52
C GLY A 133 0.79 -5.38 25.53
N GLY A 134 1.22 -6.57 25.95
CA GLY A 134 0.39 -7.77 25.95
C GLY A 134 0.68 -8.72 24.78
N PRO A 135 -0.28 -9.62 24.43
CA PRO A 135 -0.13 -10.55 23.32
C PRO A 135 0.05 -9.82 21.98
N ARG A 136 1.09 -10.23 21.22
CA ARG A 136 1.46 -9.55 19.97
C ARG A 136 0.42 -9.73 18.87
N ALA A 137 0.01 -8.61 18.27
CA ALA A 137 -0.84 -8.56 17.09
C ALA A 137 -0.03 -8.59 15.80
N ASP A 138 -0.65 -9.02 14.73
CA ASP A 138 -0.17 -9.02 13.35
C ASP A 138 -1.33 -8.76 12.38
N GLY A 139 -1.11 -8.88 11.06
CA GLY A 139 -2.18 -8.60 10.11
C GLY A 139 -2.03 -9.30 8.77
N ILE A 140 -3.15 -9.35 8.07
CA ILE A 140 -3.25 -9.74 6.68
C ILE A 140 -3.94 -8.61 5.92
N VAL A 141 -3.40 -8.25 4.74
CA VAL A 141 -4.04 -7.33 3.82
C VAL A 141 -4.28 -8.06 2.50
N VAL A 142 -5.57 -8.17 2.13
CA VAL A 142 -5.99 -8.82 0.89
C VAL A 142 -6.03 -7.76 -0.21
N THR A 143 -4.98 -7.68 -1.00
CA THR A 143 -4.81 -6.66 -2.04
C THR A 143 -3.73 -7.05 -3.06
N PRO A 144 -3.96 -6.85 -4.37
CA PRO A 144 -2.91 -6.88 -5.37
C PRO A 144 -2.30 -5.48 -5.64
N SER A 145 -2.58 -4.46 -4.79
CA SER A 145 -2.17 -3.06 -4.97
C SER A 145 -2.67 -2.50 -6.33
N HIS A 146 -1.88 -1.79 -7.09
CA HIS A 146 -2.22 -1.17 -8.38
C HIS A 146 -2.38 -2.13 -9.57
N ASN A 147 -2.39 -3.44 -9.35
CA ASN A 147 -2.50 -4.42 -10.42
C ASN A 147 -3.86 -4.34 -11.13
N PRO A 148 -3.98 -4.87 -12.39
CA PRO A 148 -5.24 -4.89 -13.13
C PRO A 148 -6.39 -5.58 -12.39
N PRO A 149 -7.67 -5.23 -12.70
CA PRO A 149 -8.87 -5.74 -12.03
C PRO A 149 -8.98 -7.27 -11.86
N PRO A 150 -8.46 -8.12 -12.78
CA PRO A 150 -8.52 -9.58 -12.58
C PRO A 150 -7.46 -10.14 -11.62
N ALA A 151 -6.62 -9.28 -11.05
CA ALA A 151 -5.63 -9.71 -10.08
C ALA A 151 -6.22 -9.87 -8.66
N GLY A 152 -5.64 -10.79 -7.90
CA GLY A 152 -5.79 -10.88 -6.46
C GLY A 152 -4.42 -10.83 -5.79
N GLY A 153 -4.40 -10.48 -4.50
CA GLY A 153 -3.17 -10.42 -3.72
C GLY A 153 -3.42 -10.71 -2.25
N PHE A 154 -2.39 -11.24 -1.57
CA PHE A 154 -2.46 -11.64 -0.18
C PHE A 154 -1.14 -11.34 0.51
N LYS A 155 -1.15 -10.36 1.42
CA LYS A 155 0.03 -9.85 2.14
C LYS A 155 -0.06 -10.26 3.61
N TYR A 156 1.09 -10.52 4.24
CA TYR A 156 1.21 -10.72 5.68
C TYR A 156 2.10 -9.64 6.29
N ASN A 157 1.61 -9.01 7.34
CA ASN A 157 2.31 -8.00 8.12
C ASN A 157 2.56 -8.58 9.54
N PRO A 158 3.81 -8.93 9.90
CA PRO A 158 4.18 -9.43 11.21
C PRO A 158 4.02 -8.37 12.33
N PRO A 159 4.33 -8.68 13.59
CA PRO A 159 4.14 -7.77 14.73
C PRO A 159 4.85 -6.42 14.65
N ASP A 160 5.82 -6.27 13.79
CA ASP A 160 6.47 -4.97 13.50
C ASP A 160 5.64 -4.06 12.58
N GLY A 161 4.48 -4.54 12.10
CA GLY A 161 3.52 -3.80 11.27
C GLY A 161 3.93 -3.59 9.82
N GLY A 162 5.16 -3.92 9.44
CA GLY A 162 5.67 -3.75 8.08
C GLY A 162 5.41 -4.95 7.17
N PRO A 163 5.84 -4.90 5.90
CA PRO A 163 5.78 -6.07 5.03
C PRO A 163 6.75 -7.16 5.51
N ALA A 164 6.28 -8.41 5.55
CA ALA A 164 7.06 -9.53 6.04
C ALA A 164 8.40 -9.71 5.29
N GLY A 165 9.46 -9.92 6.05
CA GLY A 165 10.80 -10.21 5.53
C GLY A 165 10.86 -11.54 4.77
N THR A 166 11.92 -11.73 3.95
CA THR A 166 12.08 -12.93 3.10
C THR A 166 12.17 -14.23 3.89
N GLU A 167 12.69 -14.20 5.09
CA GLU A 167 12.72 -15.38 5.98
C GLU A 167 11.31 -15.81 6.35
N ILE A 168 10.46 -14.87 6.78
CA ILE A 168 9.07 -15.12 7.16
C ILE A 168 8.26 -15.58 5.95
N THR A 169 8.34 -14.83 4.85
CA THR A 169 7.60 -15.17 3.63
C THR A 169 8.04 -16.52 3.04
N GLY A 170 9.33 -16.85 3.12
CA GLY A 170 9.86 -18.15 2.72
C GLY A 170 9.26 -19.30 3.51
N GLN A 171 9.24 -19.21 4.86
CA GLN A 171 8.64 -20.22 5.71
C GLN A 171 7.14 -20.42 5.41
N ILE A 172 6.38 -19.33 5.28
CA ILE A 172 4.95 -19.38 4.95
C ILE A 172 4.73 -19.99 3.55
N GLN A 173 5.52 -19.58 2.56
CA GLN A 173 5.45 -20.06 1.19
C GLN A 173 5.74 -21.57 1.09
N ASP A 174 6.81 -22.02 1.71
CA ASP A 174 7.21 -23.41 1.66
C ASP A 174 6.14 -24.31 2.32
N ARG A 175 5.61 -23.87 3.47
CA ARG A 175 4.54 -24.60 4.14
C ARG A 175 3.23 -24.57 3.35
N ALA A 176 2.84 -23.44 2.77
CA ALA A 176 1.65 -23.34 1.91
C ALA A 176 1.75 -24.26 0.69
N ASN A 177 2.92 -24.31 0.05
CA ASN A 177 3.14 -25.20 -1.08
C ASN A 177 3.12 -26.68 -0.68
N ALA A 178 3.65 -27.04 0.48
CA ALA A 178 3.53 -28.41 1.00
C ALA A 178 2.07 -28.81 1.26
N LEU A 179 1.23 -27.88 1.73
CA LEU A 179 -0.22 -28.11 1.89
C LEU A 179 -0.92 -28.29 0.54
N LEU A 180 -0.56 -27.51 -0.49
CA LEU A 180 -1.09 -27.68 -1.85
C LEU A 180 -0.69 -29.06 -2.44
N GLU A 181 0.56 -29.46 -2.30
CA GLU A 181 1.07 -30.78 -2.74
C GLU A 181 0.35 -31.94 -2.05
N ALA A 182 -0.06 -31.75 -0.79
CA ALA A 182 -0.84 -32.73 -0.01
C ALA A 182 -2.37 -32.66 -0.29
N GLY A 183 -2.82 -31.90 -1.30
CA GLY A 183 -4.25 -31.73 -1.60
C GLY A 183 -5.03 -31.06 -0.47
N LEU A 184 -4.38 -30.13 0.24
CA LEU A 184 -4.90 -29.38 1.38
C LEU A 184 -5.14 -30.22 2.65
N ASP A 185 -4.59 -31.45 2.69
CA ASP A 185 -4.63 -32.24 3.93
C ASP A 185 -3.85 -31.48 5.03
N GLY A 186 -4.51 -31.33 6.18
CA GLY A 186 -4.00 -30.54 7.30
C GLY A 186 -4.51 -29.09 7.36
N VAL A 187 -5.21 -28.58 6.34
CA VAL A 187 -5.91 -27.29 6.43
C VAL A 187 -7.16 -27.44 7.29
N ARG A 188 -7.25 -26.66 8.36
CA ARG A 188 -8.44 -26.57 9.21
C ARG A 188 -9.34 -25.45 8.73
N ARG A 189 -10.63 -25.76 8.52
CA ARG A 189 -11.60 -24.81 7.98
C ARG A 189 -12.98 -25.04 8.60
N ILE A 190 -13.72 -23.97 8.87
CA ILE A 190 -15.15 -24.02 9.24
C ILE A 190 -15.97 -23.14 8.29
N PRO A 191 -17.27 -23.46 8.08
CA PRO A 191 -18.10 -22.65 7.17
C PRO A 191 -18.13 -21.17 7.55
N PHE A 192 -18.15 -20.29 6.57
CA PHE A 192 -18.08 -18.82 6.74
C PHE A 192 -19.07 -18.27 7.77
N ALA A 193 -20.34 -18.70 7.72
CA ALA A 193 -21.35 -18.25 8.67
C ALA A 193 -20.97 -18.57 10.13
N ARG A 194 -20.30 -19.71 10.37
CA ARG A 194 -19.77 -20.09 11.69
C ARG A 194 -18.52 -19.29 12.04
N ALA A 195 -17.64 -19.07 11.07
CA ALA A 195 -16.44 -18.27 11.26
C ALA A 195 -16.80 -16.82 11.62
N LEU A 196 -17.77 -16.24 10.93
CA LEU A 196 -18.23 -14.86 11.19
C LEU A 196 -18.91 -14.72 12.56
N ALA A 197 -19.58 -15.77 13.05
CA ALA A 197 -20.25 -15.81 14.35
C ALA A 197 -19.37 -16.35 15.49
N ALA A 198 -18.12 -16.70 15.22
CA ALA A 198 -17.22 -17.24 16.24
C ALA A 198 -16.82 -16.16 17.27
N ASP A 199 -16.65 -16.55 18.53
CA ASP A 199 -16.20 -15.66 19.61
C ASP A 199 -14.80 -15.06 19.32
N THR A 200 -14.03 -15.69 18.43
CA THR A 200 -12.73 -15.20 17.97
C THR A 200 -12.82 -14.15 16.89
N THR A 201 -13.98 -13.92 16.28
CA THR A 201 -14.19 -12.91 15.22
C THR A 201 -14.79 -11.64 15.82
N GLY A 202 -13.99 -10.59 15.88
CA GLY A 202 -14.36 -9.27 16.39
C GLY A 202 -14.38 -8.19 15.30
N ARG A 203 -14.62 -6.96 15.75
CA ARG A 203 -14.68 -5.77 14.89
C ARG A 203 -13.73 -4.71 15.42
N PHE A 204 -13.14 -3.94 14.49
CA PHE A 204 -12.27 -2.81 14.78
C PHE A 204 -12.56 -1.67 13.81
N ASP A 205 -12.74 -0.45 14.29
CA ASP A 205 -12.97 0.72 13.45
C ASP A 205 -11.61 1.25 12.95
N PHE A 206 -11.15 0.70 11.82
CA PHE A 206 -9.88 1.13 11.21
C PHE A 206 -9.92 2.59 10.79
N THR A 207 -11.05 3.05 10.26
CA THR A 207 -11.19 4.43 9.77
C THR A 207 -11.05 5.41 10.93
N ASP A 208 -11.79 5.23 12.02
CA ASP A 208 -11.69 6.13 13.17
C ASP A 208 -10.31 6.10 13.81
N ALA A 209 -9.75 4.89 14.03
CA ALA A 209 -8.42 4.73 14.64
C ALA A 209 -7.30 5.38 13.82
N TYR A 210 -7.39 5.33 12.48
CA TYR A 210 -6.40 5.92 11.60
C TYR A 210 -6.60 7.44 11.45
N VAL A 211 -7.83 7.86 11.10
CA VAL A 211 -8.12 9.26 10.79
C VAL A 211 -7.97 10.15 12.04
N SER A 212 -8.43 9.70 13.22
CA SER A 212 -8.30 10.51 14.44
C SER A 212 -6.85 10.77 14.86
N ALA A 213 -5.92 9.96 14.38
CA ALA A 213 -4.51 10.08 14.74
C ALA A 213 -3.67 10.93 13.77
N LEU A 214 -4.23 11.35 12.62
CA LEU A 214 -3.47 12.04 11.55
C LEU A 214 -2.79 13.34 12.02
N GLU A 215 -3.34 14.05 12.99
CA GLU A 215 -2.71 15.26 13.57
C GLU A 215 -1.36 14.98 14.24
N GLN A 216 -1.08 13.72 14.61
CA GLN A 216 0.20 13.31 15.15
C GLN A 216 1.31 13.32 14.10
N VAL A 217 0.96 13.25 12.80
CA VAL A 217 1.91 13.13 11.70
C VAL A 217 1.81 14.29 10.69
N ILE A 218 0.63 14.89 10.51
CA ILE A 218 0.34 15.98 9.58
C ILE A 218 -0.15 17.22 10.36
N ASP A 219 0.25 18.40 9.90
CA ASP A 219 -0.26 19.69 10.40
C ASP A 219 -1.57 20.07 9.70
N THR A 220 -2.65 19.41 10.12
CA THR A 220 -4.00 19.63 9.54
C THR A 220 -4.52 21.05 9.81
N ASP A 221 -4.11 21.68 10.92
CA ASP A 221 -4.47 23.05 11.23
C ASP A 221 -3.85 24.05 10.25
N ALA A 222 -2.59 23.85 9.87
CA ALA A 222 -1.93 24.68 8.86
C ALA A 222 -2.63 24.54 7.49
N ILE A 223 -3.01 23.31 7.10
CA ILE A 223 -3.74 23.07 5.84
C ILE A 223 -5.07 23.80 5.84
N ARG A 224 -5.85 23.67 6.91
CA ARG A 224 -7.16 24.34 7.08
C ARG A 224 -7.01 25.87 7.05
N ALA A 225 -6.09 26.41 7.84
CA ALA A 225 -5.88 27.85 7.96
C ALA A 225 -5.45 28.49 6.63
N ALA A 226 -4.69 27.77 5.81
CA ALA A 226 -4.26 28.25 4.49
C ALA A 226 -5.34 28.11 3.39
N GLY A 227 -6.47 27.46 3.68
CA GLY A 227 -7.55 27.23 2.72
C GLY A 227 -7.08 26.44 1.49
N VAL A 228 -6.25 25.41 1.70
CA VAL A 228 -5.76 24.56 0.60
C VAL A 228 -6.92 23.73 0.04
N ARG A 229 -7.26 23.95 -1.25
CA ARG A 229 -8.26 23.14 -1.95
C ARG A 229 -7.61 21.84 -2.41
N ILE A 230 -8.06 20.73 -1.83
CA ILE A 230 -7.50 19.38 -2.05
C ILE A 230 -8.41 18.57 -2.96
N GLY A 231 -7.86 18.02 -4.04
CA GLY A 231 -8.52 17.00 -4.84
C GLY A 231 -7.92 15.64 -4.51
N ALA A 232 -8.69 14.74 -3.89
CA ALA A 232 -8.23 13.39 -3.56
C ALA A 232 -8.88 12.36 -4.49
N ASP A 233 -8.07 11.63 -5.23
CA ASP A 233 -8.51 10.52 -6.09
C ASP A 233 -7.98 9.19 -5.52
N PRO A 234 -8.81 8.41 -4.83
CA PRO A 234 -8.45 7.10 -4.33
C PRO A 234 -8.36 6.03 -5.42
N LEU A 235 -8.53 6.39 -6.70
CA LEU A 235 -8.59 5.48 -7.85
C LEU A 235 -9.54 4.28 -7.61
N GLY A 236 -10.66 4.53 -6.90
CA GLY A 236 -11.62 3.50 -6.51
C GLY A 236 -11.13 2.51 -5.46
N GLY A 237 -10.06 2.83 -4.76
CA GLY A 237 -9.41 1.97 -3.78
C GLY A 237 -9.98 2.09 -2.36
N ALA A 238 -9.30 1.45 -1.41
CA ALA A 238 -9.73 1.30 -0.02
C ALA A 238 -9.87 2.63 0.74
N SER A 239 -9.19 3.69 0.32
CA SER A 239 -9.25 5.00 0.96
C SER A 239 -10.43 5.87 0.56
N VAL A 240 -11.36 5.40 -0.29
CA VAL A 240 -12.56 6.19 -0.70
C VAL A 240 -13.29 6.77 0.51
N GLY A 241 -13.61 5.94 1.51
CA GLY A 241 -14.31 6.40 2.72
C GLY A 241 -13.41 7.21 3.68
N TYR A 242 -12.11 6.97 3.66
CA TYR A 242 -11.16 7.68 4.53
C TYR A 242 -11.01 9.15 4.13
N TRP A 243 -10.96 9.47 2.85
CA TRP A 243 -10.81 10.84 2.38
C TRP A 243 -11.98 11.73 2.77
N GLY A 244 -13.22 11.22 2.70
CA GLY A 244 -14.40 11.94 3.18
C GLY A 244 -14.31 12.25 4.67
N GLU A 245 -13.98 11.24 5.49
CA GLU A 245 -13.84 11.39 6.94
C GLU A 245 -12.69 12.35 7.33
N ILE A 246 -11.58 12.34 6.59
CA ILE A 246 -10.45 13.28 6.77
C ILE A 246 -10.93 14.71 6.54
N GLY A 247 -11.64 14.96 5.41
CA GLY A 247 -12.20 16.27 5.10
C GLY A 247 -13.12 16.80 6.21
N ASP A 248 -14.07 15.97 6.63
CA ASP A 248 -15.07 16.31 7.64
C ASP A 248 -14.43 16.53 9.02
N ARG A 249 -13.58 15.63 9.49
CA ARG A 249 -12.99 15.65 10.82
C ARG A 249 -12.08 16.86 11.03
N TYR A 250 -11.28 17.19 10.02
CA TYR A 250 -10.30 18.28 10.12
C TYR A 250 -10.77 19.59 9.50
N GLY A 251 -11.99 19.63 8.94
CA GLY A 251 -12.55 20.82 8.31
C GLY A 251 -11.73 21.29 7.11
N LEU A 252 -11.25 20.35 6.28
CA LEU A 252 -10.45 20.65 5.10
C LEU A 252 -11.34 20.89 3.88
N ASP A 253 -10.96 21.81 3.01
CA ASP A 253 -11.57 21.98 1.68
C ASP A 253 -11.10 20.83 0.77
N LEU A 254 -11.75 19.67 0.93
CA LEU A 254 -11.36 18.42 0.30
C LEU A 254 -12.50 17.85 -0.55
N THR A 255 -12.19 17.55 -1.80
CA THR A 255 -13.09 16.90 -2.75
C THR A 255 -12.55 15.51 -3.10
N VAL A 256 -13.36 14.47 -2.86
CA VAL A 256 -13.08 13.13 -3.38
C VAL A 256 -13.47 13.07 -4.85
N VAL A 257 -12.48 12.91 -5.73
CA VAL A 257 -12.67 13.08 -7.19
C VAL A 257 -13.42 11.88 -7.79
N ASN A 258 -13.06 10.67 -7.42
CA ASN A 258 -13.71 9.43 -7.85
C ASN A 258 -14.24 8.66 -6.63
N PRO A 259 -15.44 9.00 -6.11
CA PRO A 259 -15.96 8.39 -4.89
C PRO A 259 -16.57 6.99 -5.10
N GLN A 260 -16.61 6.49 -6.34
CA GLN A 260 -17.20 5.21 -6.64
C GLN A 260 -16.24 4.05 -6.42
N VAL A 261 -16.72 2.98 -5.80
CA VAL A 261 -16.05 1.68 -5.79
C VAL A 261 -16.73 0.78 -6.81
N ASP A 262 -15.98 0.32 -7.79
CA ASP A 262 -16.44 -0.61 -8.83
C ASP A 262 -15.30 -1.60 -9.11
N ALA A 263 -15.51 -2.86 -8.82
CA ALA A 263 -14.49 -3.91 -8.96
C ALA A 263 -14.02 -4.14 -10.42
N THR A 264 -14.69 -3.53 -11.41
CA THR A 264 -14.21 -3.49 -12.80
C THR A 264 -13.31 -2.28 -13.07
N PHE A 265 -13.29 -1.28 -12.17
CA PHE A 265 -12.57 -0.01 -12.31
C PHE A 265 -12.85 0.71 -13.65
N ARG A 266 -14.09 0.63 -14.15
CA ARG A 266 -14.50 1.15 -15.48
C ARG A 266 -14.31 2.65 -15.68
N PHE A 267 -14.17 3.42 -14.60
CA PHE A 267 -13.95 4.87 -14.62
C PHE A 267 -12.48 5.24 -14.89
N MET A 268 -11.57 4.25 -14.86
CA MET A 268 -10.16 4.49 -15.10
C MET A 268 -9.84 4.69 -16.58
N THR A 269 -8.74 5.38 -16.83
CA THR A 269 -8.07 5.38 -18.11
C THR A 269 -7.08 4.22 -18.21
N LEU A 270 -6.81 3.76 -19.43
CA LEU A 270 -5.87 2.67 -19.69
C LEU A 270 -4.43 3.14 -19.44
N ASP A 271 -3.66 2.32 -18.76
CA ASP A 271 -2.26 2.59 -18.47
C ASP A 271 -1.36 2.32 -19.70
N TRP A 272 -0.06 2.50 -19.54
CA TRP A 272 0.95 2.39 -20.59
C TRP A 272 0.88 1.08 -21.40
N ASP A 273 0.43 -0.02 -20.80
CA ASP A 273 0.29 -1.33 -21.44
C ASP A 273 -1.11 -1.58 -22.05
N GLY A 274 -1.99 -0.57 -22.04
CA GLY A 274 -3.35 -0.67 -22.57
C GLY A 274 -4.31 -1.43 -21.66
N LYS A 275 -3.96 -1.61 -20.37
CA LYS A 275 -4.81 -2.23 -19.34
C LYS A 275 -5.25 -1.22 -18.30
N ILE A 276 -6.34 -1.51 -17.62
CA ILE A 276 -6.72 -0.78 -16.41
C ILE A 276 -5.71 -1.11 -15.33
N ARG A 277 -5.06 -0.06 -14.77
CA ARG A 277 -4.18 -0.14 -13.59
C ARG A 277 -4.45 1.07 -12.71
N MET A 278 -4.43 0.88 -11.39
CA MET A 278 -4.64 1.94 -10.43
C MET A 278 -3.29 2.49 -9.92
N ASP A 279 -2.37 2.75 -10.87
CA ASP A 279 -1.02 3.26 -10.56
C ASP A 279 -1.02 4.78 -10.49
N CYS A 280 -1.03 5.32 -9.27
CA CYS A 280 -1.03 6.75 -9.01
C CYS A 280 0.28 7.47 -9.43
N SER A 281 1.31 6.74 -9.83
CA SER A 281 2.55 7.30 -10.40
C SER A 281 2.54 7.38 -11.93
N SER A 282 1.55 6.75 -12.58
CA SER A 282 1.42 6.74 -14.04
C SER A 282 0.64 7.94 -14.57
N PRO A 283 1.18 8.73 -15.52
CA PRO A 283 0.43 9.82 -16.14
C PRO A 283 -0.78 9.33 -16.96
N TYR A 284 -0.77 8.09 -17.38
CA TYR A 284 -1.87 7.48 -18.13
C TYR A 284 -3.02 7.09 -17.20
N ALA A 285 -2.75 6.42 -16.09
CA ALA A 285 -3.75 6.08 -15.08
C ALA A 285 -4.33 7.32 -14.40
N MET A 286 -3.50 8.36 -14.21
CA MET A 286 -3.87 9.63 -13.57
C MET A 286 -4.43 10.67 -14.54
N ALA A 287 -4.66 10.33 -15.82
CA ALA A 287 -5.03 11.30 -16.86
C ALA A 287 -6.30 12.10 -16.50
N SER A 288 -7.30 11.48 -15.87
CA SER A 288 -8.53 12.14 -15.45
C SER A 288 -8.28 13.20 -14.36
N LEU A 289 -7.42 12.92 -13.41
CA LEU A 289 -7.06 13.88 -12.35
C LEU A 289 -6.16 14.99 -12.89
N ILE A 290 -5.21 14.66 -13.76
CA ILE A 290 -4.31 15.62 -14.40
C ILE A 290 -5.12 16.65 -15.21
N ALA A 291 -6.17 16.22 -15.92
CA ALA A 291 -7.06 17.11 -16.66
C ALA A 291 -7.77 18.15 -15.77
N ARG A 292 -7.86 17.88 -14.46
CA ARG A 292 -8.49 18.73 -13.44
C ARG A 292 -7.48 19.45 -12.55
N GLN A 293 -6.19 19.44 -12.88
CA GLN A 293 -5.12 19.98 -12.03
C GLN A 293 -5.34 21.44 -11.58
N HIS A 294 -6.04 22.24 -12.38
CA HIS A 294 -6.33 23.65 -12.06
C HIS A 294 -7.56 23.84 -11.16
N ASP A 295 -8.37 22.80 -10.92
CA ASP A 295 -9.52 22.88 -10.02
C ASP A 295 -9.07 22.95 -8.54
N PHE A 296 -7.86 22.51 -8.23
CA PHE A 296 -7.34 22.29 -6.89
C PHE A 296 -6.03 23.08 -6.66
N THR A 297 -5.73 23.34 -5.40
CA THR A 297 -4.40 23.86 -4.99
C THR A 297 -3.35 22.75 -5.03
N VAL A 298 -3.76 21.56 -4.60
CA VAL A 298 -3.00 20.30 -4.69
C VAL A 298 -4.00 19.19 -4.99
N ALA A 299 -3.71 18.34 -5.97
CA ALA A 299 -4.46 17.12 -6.17
C ALA A 299 -3.57 15.90 -5.92
N THR A 300 -4.17 14.78 -5.51
CA THR A 300 -3.43 13.59 -5.11
C THR A 300 -4.18 12.32 -5.50
N GLY A 301 -3.43 11.28 -5.84
CA GLY A 301 -3.97 9.94 -6.07
C GLY A 301 -3.36 8.92 -5.13
N ASN A 302 -4.14 7.87 -4.83
CA ASN A 302 -3.65 6.66 -4.16
C ASN A 302 -3.96 5.44 -5.00
N ASP A 303 -3.12 4.41 -4.92
CA ASP A 303 -3.46 3.10 -5.46
C ASP A 303 -4.50 2.38 -4.56
N THR A 304 -4.95 1.18 -4.96
CA THR A 304 -6.15 0.60 -4.35
C THR A 304 -6.02 0.25 -2.87
N ASP A 305 -4.83 -0.05 -2.36
CA ASP A 305 -4.59 -0.27 -0.94
C ASP A 305 -3.90 0.92 -0.26
N SER A 306 -3.76 2.03 -1.00
CA SER A 306 -3.32 3.34 -0.53
C SER A 306 -1.93 3.34 0.12
N ASP A 307 -1.08 2.40 -0.30
CA ASP A 307 0.31 2.37 0.14
C ASP A 307 1.22 3.28 -0.73
N ARG A 308 0.68 3.87 -1.84
CA ARG A 308 1.37 4.76 -2.76
C ARG A 308 0.64 6.09 -2.92
N HIS A 309 1.40 7.09 -3.41
CA HIS A 309 0.92 8.44 -3.66
C HIS A 309 1.22 8.92 -5.08
N GLY A 310 0.33 9.74 -5.62
CA GLY A 310 0.58 10.57 -6.80
C GLY A 310 0.29 12.01 -6.45
N ILE A 311 1.19 12.93 -6.74
CA ILE A 311 1.00 14.36 -6.44
C ILE A 311 0.88 15.14 -7.74
N VAL A 312 -0.22 15.87 -7.87
CA VAL A 312 -0.52 16.71 -9.02
C VAL A 312 -0.60 18.16 -8.57
N THR A 313 0.19 19.02 -9.20
CA THR A 313 0.20 20.46 -8.93
C THR A 313 -0.27 21.25 -10.15
N PRO A 314 -0.90 22.42 -9.98
CA PRO A 314 -1.36 23.25 -11.11
C PRO A 314 -0.24 23.68 -12.06
N ASP A 315 0.96 23.88 -11.52
CA ASP A 315 2.14 24.40 -12.20
C ASP A 315 3.02 23.29 -12.81
N GLY A 316 3.03 22.08 -12.23
CA GLY A 316 3.92 20.99 -12.64
C GLY A 316 3.23 19.72 -13.12
N GLY A 317 1.89 19.65 -13.04
CA GLY A 317 1.15 18.41 -13.35
C GLY A 317 1.49 17.29 -12.38
N LEU A 318 1.50 16.03 -12.84
CA LEU A 318 1.88 14.86 -12.05
C LEU A 318 3.39 14.88 -11.80
N MET A 319 3.78 14.96 -10.54
CA MET A 319 5.19 14.90 -10.14
C MET A 319 5.75 13.48 -10.28
N ASN A 320 6.99 13.38 -10.75
CA ASN A 320 7.75 12.14 -10.60
C ASN A 320 7.90 11.80 -9.10
N PRO A 321 7.65 10.55 -8.66
CA PRO A 321 7.77 10.18 -7.24
C PRO A 321 9.12 10.55 -6.62
N ASN A 322 10.23 10.35 -7.31
CA ASN A 322 11.56 10.73 -6.84
C ASN A 322 11.69 12.23 -6.57
N HIS A 323 11.02 13.07 -7.38
CA HIS A 323 11.04 14.52 -7.19
C HIS A 323 10.28 14.89 -5.92
N TYR A 324 9.10 14.30 -5.74
CA TYR A 324 8.30 14.55 -4.55
C TYR A 324 8.97 14.02 -3.28
N LEU A 325 9.55 12.82 -3.31
CA LEU A 325 10.29 12.28 -2.16
C LEU A 325 11.43 13.21 -1.72
N ALA A 326 12.20 13.78 -2.66
CA ALA A 326 13.27 14.74 -2.33
C ALA A 326 12.72 16.00 -1.65
N VAL A 327 11.59 16.54 -2.12
CA VAL A 327 10.91 17.69 -1.49
C VAL A 327 10.38 17.34 -0.11
N ALA A 328 9.74 16.18 0.05
CA ALA A 328 9.21 15.69 1.33
C ALA A 328 10.33 15.56 2.37
N ILE A 329 11.47 14.96 1.99
CA ILE A 329 12.65 14.82 2.85
C ILE A 329 13.19 16.19 3.28
N GLU A 330 13.44 17.09 2.34
CA GLU A 330 13.93 18.45 2.66
C GLU A 330 12.98 19.16 3.63
N TYR A 331 11.68 19.11 3.37
CA TYR A 331 10.67 19.74 4.21
C TYR A 331 10.62 19.14 5.61
N LEU A 332 10.50 17.82 5.72
CA LEU A 332 10.34 17.12 7.00
C LEU A 332 11.56 17.32 7.91
N TYR A 333 12.76 17.06 7.40
CA TYR A 333 13.99 17.17 8.23
C TYR A 333 14.35 18.62 8.59
N SER A 334 13.85 19.60 7.86
CA SER A 334 14.02 21.02 8.19
C SER A 334 13.02 21.52 9.23
N ARG A 335 11.89 20.82 9.45
CA ARG A 335 10.76 21.35 10.24
C ARG A 335 10.30 20.46 11.38
N ARG A 336 10.56 19.15 11.35
CA ARG A 336 10.17 18.23 12.42
C ARG A 336 11.19 18.28 13.56
N VAL A 337 11.06 19.29 14.42
CA VAL A 337 11.99 19.53 15.54
C VAL A 337 12.00 18.41 16.59
N GLY A 338 10.93 17.60 16.66
CA GLY A 338 10.86 16.43 17.54
C GLY A 338 11.64 15.22 17.03
N TRP A 339 12.13 15.24 15.78
CA TRP A 339 12.85 14.11 15.22
C TRP A 339 14.27 14.00 15.76
N PRO A 340 14.76 12.77 16.03
CA PRO A 340 16.16 12.57 16.45
C PRO A 340 17.13 13.20 15.44
N GLN A 341 18.13 13.93 15.95
CA GLN A 341 19.15 14.56 15.10
C GLN A 341 19.94 13.51 14.29
N ALA A 342 20.06 12.29 14.81
CA ALA A 342 20.74 11.19 14.14
C ALA A 342 19.85 10.39 13.17
N ALA A 343 18.54 10.70 13.08
CA ALA A 343 17.63 9.98 12.19
C ALA A 343 18.09 10.09 10.72
N ALA A 344 18.34 8.93 10.11
CA ALA A 344 18.82 8.83 8.74
C ALA A 344 17.68 9.02 7.72
N VAL A 345 18.05 9.39 6.50
CA VAL A 345 17.16 9.36 5.32
C VAL A 345 17.28 8.00 4.66
N GLY A 346 16.17 7.28 4.53
CA GLY A 346 16.09 5.98 3.84
C GLY A 346 15.66 6.10 2.39
N LYS A 347 16.39 5.47 1.47
CA LYS A 347 16.01 5.32 0.06
C LYS A 347 16.40 3.95 -0.49
N THR A 348 15.74 3.51 -1.57
CA THR A 348 16.22 2.36 -2.34
C THR A 348 17.38 2.75 -3.26
N LEU A 349 18.26 1.80 -3.57
CA LEU A 349 19.41 2.03 -4.46
C LEU A 349 19.03 2.50 -5.87
N VAL A 350 17.79 2.24 -6.31
CA VAL A 350 17.27 2.65 -7.61
C VAL A 350 16.57 4.02 -7.59
N SER A 351 16.43 4.63 -6.41
CA SER A 351 15.88 5.99 -6.27
C SER A 351 16.86 7.06 -6.72
N SER A 352 16.33 8.27 -7.01
CA SER A 352 17.12 9.38 -7.53
C SER A 352 18.25 9.81 -6.60
N SER A 353 19.41 10.14 -7.18
CA SER A 353 20.55 10.77 -6.47
C SER A 353 20.26 12.20 -5.97
N MET A 354 19.11 12.80 -6.30
CA MET A 354 18.68 14.04 -5.65
C MET A 354 18.49 13.84 -4.16
N ILE A 355 17.99 12.67 -3.73
CA ILE A 355 17.80 12.34 -2.31
C ILE A 355 19.17 12.33 -1.58
N ASP A 356 20.22 11.80 -2.21
CA ASP A 356 21.58 11.80 -1.65
C ASP A 356 22.07 13.23 -1.40
N ARG A 357 21.86 14.11 -2.38
CA ARG A 357 22.27 15.51 -2.32
C ARG A 357 21.51 16.29 -1.25
N VAL A 358 20.21 16.03 -1.13
CA VAL A 358 19.35 16.63 -0.10
C VAL A 358 19.79 16.15 1.28
N ALA A 359 19.97 14.84 1.48
CA ALA A 359 20.45 14.29 2.76
C ALA A 359 21.78 14.89 3.18
N ALA A 360 22.74 14.98 2.25
CA ALA A 360 24.03 15.62 2.49
C ALA A 360 23.89 17.12 2.85
N GLY A 361 23.03 17.85 2.14
CA GLY A 361 22.74 19.26 2.43
C GLY A 361 22.09 19.52 3.77
N LEU A 362 21.32 18.55 4.27
CA LEU A 362 20.70 18.54 5.60
C LEU A 362 21.67 18.05 6.72
N GLY A 363 22.84 17.56 6.36
CA GLY A 363 23.78 16.94 7.30
C GLY A 363 23.24 15.64 7.91
N ARG A 364 22.41 14.89 7.15
CA ARG A 364 21.81 13.64 7.60
C ARG A 364 22.51 12.44 6.98
N ALA A 365 22.60 11.34 7.74
CA ALA A 365 23.05 10.07 7.21
C ALA A 365 22.07 9.54 6.16
N LEU A 366 22.58 8.85 5.14
CA LEU A 366 21.79 8.16 4.13
C LEU A 366 21.81 6.66 4.42
N LEU A 367 20.64 6.04 4.48
CA LEU A 367 20.46 4.59 4.49
C LEU A 367 20.00 4.16 3.10
N GLU A 368 20.91 3.65 2.27
CA GLU A 368 20.59 3.08 0.98
C GLU A 368 20.38 1.57 1.12
N VAL A 369 19.24 1.08 0.63
CA VAL A 369 18.84 -0.32 0.77
C VAL A 369 18.46 -0.94 -0.59
N PRO A 370 18.43 -2.28 -0.72
CA PRO A 370 17.86 -2.94 -1.88
C PRO A 370 16.37 -2.58 -2.04
N VAL A 371 15.79 -2.86 -3.23
CA VAL A 371 14.36 -2.68 -3.49
C VAL A 371 13.54 -3.50 -2.49
N GLY A 372 12.53 -2.87 -1.89
CA GLY A 372 11.62 -3.46 -0.92
C GLY A 372 11.53 -2.67 0.39
N PHE A 373 10.33 -2.26 0.76
CA PHE A 373 10.09 -1.40 1.93
C PHE A 373 10.47 -2.05 3.27
N LYS A 374 10.48 -3.38 3.32
CA LYS A 374 10.88 -4.17 4.50
C LYS A 374 12.23 -3.78 5.12
N TRP A 375 13.13 -3.23 4.32
CA TRP A 375 14.45 -2.81 4.79
C TRP A 375 14.44 -1.55 5.66
N PHE A 376 13.35 -0.75 5.57
CA PHE A 376 13.18 0.44 6.40
C PHE A 376 12.48 0.14 7.74
N VAL A 377 11.83 -1.02 7.86
CA VAL A 377 11.01 -1.38 9.03
C VAL A 377 11.75 -1.21 10.37
N PRO A 378 12.95 -1.78 10.57
CA PRO A 378 13.64 -1.63 11.85
C PRO A 378 13.94 -0.17 12.19
N GLY A 379 14.42 0.61 11.22
CA GLY A 379 14.80 2.00 11.43
C GLY A 379 13.62 2.95 11.63
N LEU A 380 12.48 2.69 10.98
CA LEU A 380 11.23 3.43 11.24
C LEU A 380 10.66 3.08 12.63
N LEU A 381 10.79 1.82 13.05
CA LEU A 381 10.26 1.34 14.32
C LEU A 381 11.01 1.93 15.51
N ASP A 382 12.34 2.03 15.44
CA ASP A 382 13.19 2.54 16.52
C ASP A 382 13.53 4.04 16.38
N GLY A 383 13.08 4.70 15.30
CA GLY A 383 13.30 6.11 15.03
C GLY A 383 14.70 6.45 14.52
N SER A 384 15.55 5.45 14.20
CA SER A 384 16.87 5.68 13.59
C SER A 384 16.78 6.07 12.11
N VAL A 385 15.62 5.84 11.46
CA VAL A 385 15.27 6.33 10.14
C VAL A 385 14.03 7.23 10.26
N GLY A 386 14.17 8.50 9.88
CA GLY A 386 13.06 9.46 9.94
C GLY A 386 12.09 9.35 8.76
N PHE A 387 12.61 8.95 7.60
CA PHE A 387 11.87 8.80 6.35
C PHE A 387 12.42 7.60 5.58
N GLY A 388 11.55 6.72 5.11
CA GLY A 388 11.90 5.64 4.18
C GLY A 388 11.06 5.74 2.92
N GLY A 389 11.67 5.72 1.73
CA GLY A 389 10.95 5.89 0.48
C GLY A 389 11.51 5.09 -0.70
N GLU A 390 10.60 4.73 -1.60
CA GLU A 390 10.85 3.99 -2.84
C GLU A 390 10.43 4.82 -4.06
N GLU A 391 11.17 4.69 -5.15
CA GLU A 391 10.84 5.32 -6.45
C GLU A 391 9.47 4.90 -7.02
N SER A 392 8.92 3.82 -6.49
CA SER A 392 7.58 3.30 -6.81
C SER A 392 6.43 4.09 -6.17
N ALA A 393 6.72 5.28 -5.62
CA ALA A 393 5.78 6.16 -4.93
C ALA A 393 5.29 5.65 -3.56
N GLY A 394 5.98 4.70 -2.96
CA GLY A 394 5.72 4.23 -1.59
C GLY A 394 6.69 4.84 -0.60
N ALA A 395 6.18 5.42 0.49
CA ALA A 395 7.01 5.94 1.57
C ALA A 395 6.25 5.97 2.90
N SER A 396 7.01 6.10 3.99
CA SER A 396 6.48 6.42 5.33
C SER A 396 7.51 7.26 6.09
N PHE A 397 7.06 7.95 7.13
CA PHE A 397 7.89 8.80 7.96
C PHE A 397 7.38 8.87 9.40
N LEU A 398 8.23 9.31 10.32
CA LEU A 398 7.92 9.41 11.75
C LEU A 398 6.85 10.47 12.04
N GLN A 399 6.15 10.29 13.13
CA GLN A 399 5.25 11.29 13.71
C GLN A 399 6.01 12.60 14.03
N ARG A 400 5.28 13.65 14.35
CA ARG A 400 5.85 14.97 14.66
C ARG A 400 6.76 14.96 15.88
N ASP A 401 6.53 14.05 16.82
CA ASP A 401 7.33 13.86 18.04
C ASP A 401 8.55 12.91 17.86
N GLY A 402 8.69 12.32 16.67
CA GLY A 402 9.76 11.39 16.34
C GLY A 402 9.45 9.92 16.64
N SER A 403 8.26 9.60 17.10
CA SER A 403 7.81 8.20 17.23
C SER A 403 7.36 7.62 15.90
N VAL A 404 7.27 6.27 15.81
CA VAL A 404 6.85 5.58 14.60
C VAL A 404 5.37 5.89 14.26
N TRP A 405 5.11 6.18 12.97
CA TRP A 405 3.75 6.27 12.45
C TRP A 405 3.28 4.92 11.90
N THR A 406 3.84 4.50 10.77
CA THR A 406 3.67 3.16 10.19
C THR A 406 5.03 2.61 9.77
N THR A 407 5.15 1.30 9.71
CA THR A 407 6.32 0.59 9.18
C THR A 407 6.05 -0.02 7.82
N ASP A 408 4.82 0.08 7.32
CA ASP A 408 4.49 -0.09 5.91
C ASP A 408 4.31 1.28 5.24
N LYS A 409 4.30 1.30 3.91
CA LYS A 409 4.10 2.51 3.10
C LYS A 409 2.74 3.13 3.38
N ASP A 410 2.67 4.45 3.36
CA ASP A 410 1.44 5.20 3.62
C ASP A 410 1.26 6.33 2.60
N GLY A 411 0.50 6.06 1.55
CA GLY A 411 0.21 7.04 0.52
C GLY A 411 -0.69 8.19 0.99
N ILE A 412 -1.51 7.98 2.03
CA ILE A 412 -2.43 9.00 2.54
C ILE A 412 -1.66 10.13 3.24
N ILE A 413 -0.68 9.78 4.11
CA ILE A 413 0.12 10.83 4.77
C ILE A 413 1.03 11.56 3.79
N LEU A 414 1.54 10.87 2.76
CA LEU A 414 2.33 11.52 1.70
C LEU A 414 1.47 12.52 0.92
N ALA A 415 0.22 12.16 0.62
CA ALA A 415 -0.74 13.02 -0.05
C ALA A 415 -1.10 14.26 0.80
N LEU A 416 -1.39 14.07 2.09
CA LEU A 416 -1.66 15.18 3.01
C LEU A 416 -0.44 16.05 3.24
N LEU A 417 0.77 15.47 3.26
CA LEU A 417 2.02 16.20 3.39
C LEU A 417 2.23 17.19 2.23
N ALA A 418 1.81 16.87 1.00
CA ALA A 418 1.86 17.81 -0.11
C ALA A 418 1.01 19.06 0.15
N SER A 419 -0.15 18.88 0.76
CA SER A 419 -1.04 19.97 1.17
C SER A 419 -0.45 20.77 2.34
N GLU A 420 0.18 20.11 3.33
CA GLU A 420 0.92 20.77 4.41
C GLU A 420 2.09 21.61 3.87
N ILE A 421 2.88 21.04 2.96
CA ILE A 421 3.98 21.75 2.30
C ILE A 421 3.47 23.03 1.64
N ARG A 422 2.40 22.93 0.86
CA ARG A 422 1.79 24.10 0.21
C ARG A 422 1.28 25.13 1.23
N ALA A 423 0.61 24.69 2.27
CA ALA A 423 0.06 25.55 3.32
C ALA A 423 1.16 26.35 4.05
N VAL A 424 2.22 25.66 4.44
CA VAL A 424 3.28 26.24 5.29
C VAL A 424 4.28 27.07 4.48
N THR A 425 4.58 26.68 3.24
CA THR A 425 5.61 27.36 2.43
C THR A 425 5.04 28.38 1.46
N GLY A 426 3.73 28.33 1.16
CA GLY A 426 3.10 29.13 0.11
C GLY A 426 3.49 28.71 -1.32
N ARG A 427 4.34 27.69 -1.47
CA ARG A 427 4.86 27.17 -2.74
C ARG A 427 4.35 25.77 -3.02
N SER A 428 4.19 25.43 -4.29
CA SER A 428 3.85 24.04 -4.66
C SER A 428 5.06 23.11 -4.45
N PRO A 429 4.82 21.78 -4.26
CA PRO A 429 5.91 20.83 -4.28
C PRO A 429 6.75 20.86 -5.57
N SER A 430 6.16 21.18 -6.73
CA SER A 430 6.87 21.32 -8.00
C SER A 430 7.82 22.51 -8.00
N GLU A 431 7.39 23.68 -7.50
CA GLU A 431 8.24 24.87 -7.32
C GLU A 431 9.40 24.60 -6.34
N LEU A 432 9.15 23.85 -5.28
CA LEU A 432 10.20 23.48 -4.32
C LEU A 432 11.21 22.54 -4.96
N TYR A 433 10.79 21.58 -5.78
CA TYR A 433 11.72 20.73 -6.50
C TYR A 433 12.58 21.51 -7.50
N ALA A 434 12.02 22.49 -8.20
CA ALA A 434 12.80 23.39 -9.05
C ALA A 434 13.91 24.09 -8.24
N GLY A 435 13.62 24.59 -7.05
CA GLY A 435 14.64 25.14 -6.14
C GLY A 435 15.69 24.13 -5.67
N LEU A 436 15.34 22.84 -5.52
CA LEU A 436 16.34 21.79 -5.25
C LEU A 436 17.27 21.60 -6.45
N THR A 437 16.74 21.59 -7.68
CA THR A 437 17.56 21.44 -8.89
C THR A 437 18.49 22.65 -9.13
N GLU A 438 18.07 23.86 -8.79
CA GLU A 438 18.94 25.05 -8.82
C GLU A 438 20.09 24.94 -7.83
N ARG A 439 19.84 24.44 -6.61
CA ARG A 439 20.82 24.32 -5.53
C ARG A 439 21.76 23.15 -5.70
N TYR A 440 21.27 22.01 -6.13
CA TYR A 440 22.01 20.74 -6.15
C TYR A 440 22.29 20.20 -7.55
N GLY A 441 21.80 20.87 -8.62
CA GLY A 441 21.83 20.36 -9.99
C GLY A 441 20.73 19.33 -10.25
N ALA A 442 20.36 19.16 -11.52
CA ALA A 442 19.31 18.24 -11.97
C ALA A 442 19.90 16.86 -12.30
N PRO A 443 19.68 15.82 -11.49
CA PRO A 443 20.10 14.48 -11.86
C PRO A 443 19.22 13.92 -12.97
N ALA A 444 19.80 13.15 -13.90
CA ALA A 444 19.02 12.37 -14.85
C ALA A 444 18.52 11.09 -14.19
N TYR A 445 17.24 10.80 -14.37
CA TYR A 445 16.60 9.57 -13.91
C TYR A 445 15.74 9.00 -15.04
N ALA A 446 15.85 7.71 -15.30
CA ALA A 446 14.99 7.00 -16.24
C ALA A 446 14.65 5.60 -15.69
N ARG A 447 13.39 5.22 -15.85
CA ARG A 447 12.92 3.85 -15.62
C ARG A 447 12.64 3.18 -16.95
N ILE A 448 13.20 2.00 -17.16
CA ILE A 448 12.98 1.20 -18.35
C ILE A 448 12.41 -0.16 -17.92
N ASP A 449 11.17 -0.43 -18.30
CA ASP A 449 10.50 -1.70 -18.03
C ASP A 449 10.57 -2.59 -19.29
N SER A 450 11.05 -3.83 -19.11
CA SER A 450 11.12 -4.81 -20.19
C SER A 450 10.52 -6.14 -19.73
N PRO A 451 9.79 -6.86 -20.60
CA PRO A 451 9.38 -8.22 -20.33
C PRO A 451 10.62 -9.11 -20.08
N ALA A 452 10.54 -9.98 -19.07
CA ALA A 452 11.59 -10.95 -18.80
C ALA A 452 10.98 -12.33 -18.56
N SER A 453 11.57 -13.38 -19.20
CA SER A 453 11.20 -14.77 -18.93
C SER A 453 11.64 -15.20 -17.53
N ARG A 454 11.16 -16.36 -17.06
CA ARG A 454 11.58 -16.91 -15.78
C ARG A 454 13.07 -17.24 -15.77
N GLU A 455 13.60 -17.79 -16.87
CA GLU A 455 15.02 -18.11 -17.01
C GLU A 455 15.87 -16.84 -16.94
N GLN A 456 15.41 -15.75 -17.60
CA GLN A 456 16.09 -14.45 -17.54
C GLN A 456 16.08 -13.88 -16.12
N LYS A 457 14.96 -13.99 -15.40
CA LYS A 457 14.88 -13.55 -13.99
C LYS A 457 15.77 -14.39 -13.08
N ALA A 458 15.82 -15.70 -13.28
CA ALA A 458 16.68 -16.60 -12.52
C ALA A 458 18.18 -16.35 -12.78
N ALA A 459 18.54 -15.92 -14.00
CA ALA A 459 19.91 -15.56 -14.32
C ALA A 459 20.36 -14.21 -13.73
N LEU A 460 19.41 -13.36 -13.32
CA LEU A 460 19.68 -12.05 -12.69
C LEU A 460 19.70 -12.13 -11.15
N ALA A 461 19.19 -13.20 -10.58
CA ALA A 461 19.14 -13.43 -9.14
C ALA A 461 20.43 -14.09 -8.64
#